data_fe427c4730a8594a6e3cb2e0dde1883d
#
_entry.id   fe427c4730a8594a6e3cb2e0dde1883d
#
_cell.length_a   1.000
_cell.length_b   1.000
_cell.length_c   1.000
_cell.angle_alpha   90.00
_cell.angle_beta   90.00
_cell.angle_gamma   90.00
#
_symmetry.space_group_name_H-M   'P 1'
#
loop_
_entity.id
_entity.type
_entity.pdbx_description
1 polymer ?
#
loop_
_entity_poly.entity_id
_entity_poly.type
_entity_poly.pdbx_seq_one_letter_code
_entity_poly.pdbx_strand_id
1 'polypeptide(L)'
;MKGKRGLVVGVANKWSIAWGISQRLLAEGAEVAFTYQNDRLGKNVRELTADLKDPILIPMDVTSDKQILMTFELLKRVWGHLDFIVHAVAYAPRAALEGQFLATSREDFRIAHDISAYSLAALCQSAAPIMGEGGSVVAMSYLGGTRVVPNYNVMGVAKASLEASVRYLAADMGPMGIRVNAISAGPIKTLAASGIAGFGGMQRHHRNRAPLRKDTDAAEVGDATLFMLSDMARGITGQVLYVDGGFSIMGD
;
A
#
# COMPACT_ATOMS: atom_id res chain seq x y z
N MET A 1 -17.09 -7.05 -5.17
CA MET A 1 -16.53 -7.19 -3.78
C MET A 1 -17.59 -7.37 -2.70
N LYS A 2 -18.87 -7.50 -3.08
CA LYS A 2 -20.00 -7.64 -2.13
C LYS A 2 -19.77 -8.80 -1.14
N GLY A 3 -19.83 -8.47 0.17
CA GLY A 3 -19.62 -9.43 1.26
C GLY A 3 -18.16 -9.83 1.53
N LYS A 4 -17.19 -9.32 0.75
CA LYS A 4 -15.77 -9.52 1.00
C LYS A 4 -15.28 -8.63 2.13
N ARG A 5 -14.47 -9.16 3.03
CA ARG A 5 -13.95 -8.52 4.24
C ARG A 5 -12.46 -8.28 4.12
N GLY A 6 -12.01 -7.08 4.36
CA GLY A 6 -10.59 -6.77 4.21
C GLY A 6 -10.06 -5.69 5.11
N LEU A 7 -8.74 -5.70 5.25
CA LEU A 7 -7.98 -4.73 6.02
C LEU A 7 -7.27 -3.75 5.09
N VAL A 8 -7.46 -2.46 5.32
CA VAL A 8 -6.69 -1.41 4.64
C VAL A 8 -5.76 -0.74 5.65
N VAL A 9 -4.45 -0.82 5.35
CA VAL A 9 -3.37 -0.26 6.17
C VAL A 9 -2.79 0.95 5.47
N GLY A 10 -2.77 2.13 6.15
CA GLY A 10 -2.14 3.34 5.62
C GLY A 10 -3.08 4.51 5.32
N VAL A 11 -4.33 4.47 5.78
CA VAL A 11 -5.22 5.64 5.70
C VAL A 11 -4.73 6.69 6.70
N ALA A 12 -4.32 7.86 6.19
CA ALA A 12 -3.85 8.97 7.02
C ALA A 12 -4.77 10.20 6.92
N ASN A 13 -5.36 10.46 5.76
CA ASN A 13 -6.30 11.55 5.49
C ASN A 13 -7.03 11.30 4.15
N LYS A 14 -7.90 12.22 3.76
CA LYS A 14 -8.69 12.14 2.50
C LYS A 14 -7.86 12.12 1.20
N TRP A 15 -6.59 12.47 1.25
CA TRP A 15 -5.67 12.48 0.11
C TRP A 15 -4.83 11.19 0.02
N SER A 16 -4.96 10.28 0.99
CA SER A 16 -4.23 9.01 0.98
C SER A 16 -4.69 8.13 -0.19
N ILE A 17 -3.75 7.48 -0.87
CA ILE A 17 -4.06 6.43 -1.86
C ILE A 17 -4.93 5.35 -1.21
N ALA A 18 -4.58 4.96 0.03
CA ALA A 18 -5.36 4.01 0.82
C ALA A 18 -6.83 4.41 0.98
N TRP A 19 -7.13 5.72 1.13
CA TRP A 19 -8.51 6.19 1.21
C TRP A 19 -9.23 6.09 -0.14
N GLY A 20 -8.60 6.50 -1.24
CA GLY A 20 -9.17 6.34 -2.59
C GLY A 20 -9.47 4.86 -2.92
N ILE A 21 -8.56 3.96 -2.57
CA ILE A 21 -8.79 2.52 -2.67
C ILE A 21 -9.98 2.09 -1.82
N SER A 22 -10.04 2.54 -0.56
CA SER A 22 -11.11 2.17 0.37
C SER A 22 -12.48 2.62 -0.13
N GLN A 23 -12.59 3.83 -0.65
CA GLN A 23 -13.83 4.35 -1.24
C GLN A 23 -14.32 3.46 -2.39
N ARG A 24 -13.39 3.01 -3.24
CA ARG A 24 -13.74 2.12 -4.36
C ARG A 24 -14.20 0.74 -3.89
N LEU A 25 -13.51 0.15 -2.90
CA LEU A 25 -13.88 -1.14 -2.32
C LEU A 25 -15.25 -1.09 -1.61
N LEU A 26 -15.50 -0.04 -0.83
CA LEU A 26 -16.77 0.19 -0.15
C LEU A 26 -17.94 0.37 -1.14
N ALA A 27 -17.72 1.12 -2.22
CA ALA A 27 -18.72 1.32 -3.28
C ALA A 27 -19.12 -0.01 -3.96
N GLU A 28 -18.21 -0.98 -4.01
CA GLU A 28 -18.47 -2.33 -4.54
C GLU A 28 -18.95 -3.33 -3.46
N GLY A 29 -19.32 -2.83 -2.28
CA GLY A 29 -19.95 -3.60 -1.22
C GLY A 29 -19.01 -4.45 -0.36
N ALA A 30 -17.71 -4.11 -0.33
CA ALA A 30 -16.78 -4.71 0.60
C ALA A 30 -16.99 -4.17 2.03
N GLU A 31 -16.74 -5.01 3.03
CA GLU A 31 -16.59 -4.60 4.43
C GLU A 31 -15.10 -4.31 4.68
N VAL A 32 -14.77 -3.10 5.14
CA VAL A 32 -13.38 -2.66 5.28
C VAL A 32 -13.08 -2.28 6.73
N ALA A 33 -12.05 -2.90 7.31
CA ALA A 33 -11.41 -2.46 8.54
C ALA A 33 -10.23 -1.54 8.22
N PHE A 34 -9.99 -0.56 9.09
CA PHE A 34 -8.95 0.43 8.92
C PHE A 34 -7.99 0.43 10.09
N THR A 35 -6.69 0.60 9.81
CA THR A 35 -5.71 0.82 10.86
C THR A 35 -5.23 2.26 10.88
N TYR A 36 -4.79 2.71 12.06
CA TYR A 36 -4.14 4.00 12.27
C TYR A 36 -3.01 3.88 13.28
N GLN A 37 -1.91 4.60 13.06
CA GLN A 37 -0.71 4.47 13.89
C GLN A 37 -0.82 5.19 15.24
N ASN A 38 -1.51 6.34 15.30
CA ASN A 38 -1.58 7.19 16.48
C ASN A 38 -2.90 7.95 16.54
N ASP A 39 -3.19 8.59 17.68
CA ASP A 39 -4.47 9.29 17.93
C ASP A 39 -4.78 10.38 16.92
N ARG A 40 -3.77 11.11 16.44
CA ARG A 40 -3.96 12.14 15.41
C ARG A 40 -4.49 11.54 14.11
N LEU A 41 -3.90 10.44 13.66
CA LEU A 41 -4.36 9.72 12.47
C LEU A 41 -5.70 9.04 12.73
N GLY A 42 -5.90 8.49 13.93
CA GLY A 42 -7.17 7.90 14.35
C GLY A 42 -8.33 8.89 14.30
N LYS A 43 -8.11 10.17 14.67
CA LYS A 43 -9.12 11.21 14.50
C LYS A 43 -9.50 11.40 13.03
N ASN A 44 -8.52 11.52 12.13
CA ASN A 44 -8.77 11.65 10.71
C ASN A 44 -9.53 10.44 10.14
N VAL A 45 -9.15 9.22 10.52
CA VAL A 45 -9.81 8.00 10.04
C VAL A 45 -11.26 7.95 10.53
N ARG A 46 -11.53 8.31 11.80
CA ARG A 46 -12.91 8.42 12.33
C ARG A 46 -13.75 9.42 11.56
N GLU A 47 -13.19 10.60 11.22
CA GLU A 47 -13.88 11.61 10.42
C GLU A 47 -14.21 11.11 9.01
N LEU A 48 -13.28 10.40 8.37
CA LEU A 48 -13.47 9.85 7.03
C LEU A 48 -14.49 8.70 6.97
N THR A 49 -14.65 7.99 8.07
CA THR A 49 -15.53 6.81 8.16
C THR A 49 -16.84 7.09 8.91
N ALA A 50 -17.12 8.38 9.22
CA ALA A 50 -18.27 8.76 10.05
C ALA A 50 -19.62 8.34 9.45
N ASP A 51 -19.74 8.27 8.12
CA ASP A 51 -20.96 7.86 7.41
C ASP A 51 -21.05 6.33 7.21
N LEU A 52 -20.02 5.56 7.60
CA LEU A 52 -20.07 4.11 7.54
C LEU A 52 -20.78 3.53 8.75
N LYS A 53 -21.55 2.49 8.54
CA LYS A 53 -22.19 1.76 9.64
C LYS A 53 -21.16 0.90 10.36
N ASP A 54 -20.96 1.16 11.65
CA ASP A 54 -20.10 0.39 12.57
C ASP A 54 -18.67 0.11 12.00
N PRO A 55 -17.89 1.15 11.60
CA PRO A 55 -16.57 0.94 11.02
C PRO A 55 -15.59 0.33 12.03
N ILE A 56 -14.85 -0.68 11.62
CA ILE A 56 -13.79 -1.28 12.45
C ILE A 56 -12.52 -0.45 12.31
N LEU A 57 -12.13 0.24 13.36
CA LEU A 57 -10.96 1.13 13.43
C LEU A 57 -9.98 0.62 14.48
N ILE A 58 -8.75 0.28 14.08
CA ILE A 58 -7.79 -0.44 14.92
C ILE A 58 -6.49 0.37 15.06
N PRO A 59 -6.06 0.72 16.28
CA PRO A 59 -4.73 1.29 16.49
C PRO A 59 -3.67 0.21 16.17
N MET A 60 -2.78 0.50 15.22
CA MET A 60 -1.72 -0.41 14.83
C MET A 60 -0.52 0.35 14.25
N ASP A 61 0.63 0.22 14.91
CA ASP A 61 1.93 0.58 14.37
C ASP A 61 2.52 -0.67 13.70
N VAL A 62 2.88 -0.56 12.41
CA VAL A 62 3.45 -1.67 11.63
C VAL A 62 4.87 -2.07 12.07
N THR A 63 5.49 -1.30 12.97
CA THR A 63 6.78 -1.65 13.60
C THR A 63 6.61 -2.50 14.86
N SER A 64 5.38 -2.81 15.24
CA SER A 64 5.05 -3.59 16.42
C SER A 64 4.38 -4.91 16.09
N ASP A 65 5.14 -6.01 16.08
CA ASP A 65 4.61 -7.35 15.84
C ASP A 65 3.44 -7.68 16.77
N LYS A 66 3.50 -7.21 18.03
CA LYS A 66 2.42 -7.38 18.99
C LYS A 66 1.12 -6.71 18.53
N GLN A 67 1.19 -5.46 18.04
CA GLN A 67 -0.01 -4.76 17.55
C GLN A 67 -0.55 -5.37 16.27
N ILE A 68 0.34 -5.84 15.39
CA ILE A 68 -0.05 -6.57 14.19
C ILE A 68 -0.82 -7.83 14.60
N LEU A 69 -0.26 -8.67 15.47
CA LEU A 69 -0.91 -9.89 15.95
C LEU A 69 -2.29 -9.59 16.56
N MET A 70 -2.38 -8.63 17.47
CA MET A 70 -3.63 -8.23 18.12
C MET A 70 -4.69 -7.75 17.11
N THR A 71 -4.27 -7.10 16.03
CA THR A 71 -5.16 -6.67 14.94
C THR A 71 -5.83 -7.88 14.27
N PHE A 72 -5.04 -8.89 13.90
CA PHE A 72 -5.59 -10.08 13.23
C PHE A 72 -6.38 -10.99 14.17
N GLU A 73 -6.03 -11.04 15.46
CA GLU A 73 -6.85 -11.71 16.49
C GLU A 73 -8.21 -11.04 16.66
N LEU A 74 -8.26 -9.70 16.64
CA LEU A 74 -9.51 -8.95 16.66
C LEU A 74 -10.36 -9.24 15.41
N LEU A 75 -9.78 -9.17 14.22
CA LEU A 75 -10.48 -9.45 12.96
C LEU A 75 -10.99 -10.90 12.92
N LYS A 76 -10.22 -11.87 13.39
CA LYS A 76 -10.66 -13.26 13.54
C LYS A 76 -11.88 -13.38 14.45
N ARG A 77 -11.91 -12.66 15.57
CA ARG A 77 -13.02 -12.68 16.52
C ARG A 77 -14.29 -12.05 15.96
N VAL A 78 -14.14 -10.94 15.21
CA VAL A 78 -15.28 -10.17 14.69
C VAL A 78 -15.82 -10.74 13.39
N TRP A 79 -14.93 -11.15 12.48
CA TRP A 79 -15.28 -11.60 11.14
C TRP A 79 -15.13 -13.11 10.90
N GLY A 80 -14.27 -13.77 11.68
CA GLY A 80 -13.93 -15.18 11.48
C GLY A 80 -12.94 -15.44 10.34
N HIS A 81 -12.98 -14.63 9.28
CA HIS A 81 -12.10 -14.73 8.11
C HIS A 81 -11.77 -13.36 7.52
N LEU A 82 -10.75 -13.34 6.66
CA LEU A 82 -10.32 -12.14 5.94
C LEU A 82 -10.10 -12.50 4.46
N ASP A 83 -10.71 -11.75 3.55
CA ASP A 83 -10.60 -11.98 2.10
C ASP A 83 -9.46 -11.20 1.46
N PHE A 84 -9.13 -10.01 1.99
CA PHE A 84 -8.08 -9.19 1.38
C PHE A 84 -7.35 -8.27 2.35
N ILE A 85 -6.13 -7.88 1.93
CA ILE A 85 -5.32 -6.85 2.59
C ILE A 85 -4.84 -5.85 1.54
N VAL A 86 -4.91 -4.56 1.89
CA VAL A 86 -4.25 -3.48 1.18
C VAL A 86 -3.14 -2.91 2.05
N HIS A 87 -1.89 -3.09 1.64
CA HIS A 87 -0.72 -2.53 2.28
C HIS A 87 -0.31 -1.23 1.57
N ALA A 88 -0.66 -0.09 2.17
CA ALA A 88 -0.38 1.24 1.61
C ALA A 88 0.41 2.11 2.60
N VAL A 89 1.38 1.50 3.29
CA VAL A 89 2.27 2.16 4.24
C VAL A 89 3.64 2.36 3.62
N ALA A 90 4.22 3.53 3.80
CA ALA A 90 5.61 3.82 3.51
C ALA A 90 6.08 5.00 4.34
N TYR A 91 7.30 4.93 4.85
CA TYR A 91 7.94 6.01 5.57
C TYR A 91 9.47 5.94 5.46
N ALA A 92 10.08 7.09 5.30
CA ALA A 92 11.49 7.32 5.54
C ALA A 92 11.67 8.69 6.20
N PRO A 93 12.70 8.88 7.04
CA PRO A 93 13.03 10.20 7.56
C PRO A 93 13.25 11.21 6.44
N ARG A 94 12.77 12.44 6.61
CA ARG A 94 12.84 13.46 5.55
C ARG A 94 14.26 13.70 5.04
N ALA A 95 15.24 13.71 5.94
CA ALA A 95 16.66 13.90 5.59
C ALA A 95 17.17 12.82 4.62
N ALA A 96 16.63 11.60 4.68
CA ALA A 96 16.98 10.50 3.79
C ALA A 96 16.33 10.61 2.39
N LEU A 97 15.38 11.54 2.20
CA LEU A 97 14.71 11.87 0.94
C LEU A 97 15.24 13.19 0.34
N GLU A 98 16.40 13.63 0.77
CA GLU A 98 17.08 14.82 0.30
C GLU A 98 18.55 14.51 -0.03
N GLY A 99 19.15 15.21 -1.00
CA GLY A 99 20.55 15.04 -1.37
C GLY A 99 20.86 13.71 -2.06
N GLN A 100 22.03 13.14 -1.77
CA GLN A 100 22.54 11.94 -2.43
C GLN A 100 22.22 10.67 -1.61
N PHE A 101 21.83 9.61 -2.29
CA PHE A 101 21.65 8.29 -1.66
C PHE A 101 22.91 7.80 -0.91
N LEU A 102 24.09 8.14 -1.40
CA LEU A 102 25.38 7.79 -0.77
C LEU A 102 25.48 8.26 0.69
N ALA A 103 24.76 9.32 1.08
CA ALA A 103 24.73 9.85 2.43
C ALA A 103 23.71 9.15 3.36
N THR A 104 22.98 8.13 2.88
CA THR A 104 21.98 7.39 3.66
C THR A 104 22.64 6.72 4.86
N SER A 105 22.15 7.05 6.06
CA SER A 105 22.63 6.41 7.29
C SER A 105 22.08 4.97 7.43
N ARG A 106 22.78 4.15 8.24
CA ARG A 106 22.30 2.80 8.58
C ARG A 106 20.90 2.84 9.22
N GLU A 107 20.65 3.83 10.06
CA GLU A 107 19.37 3.97 10.77
C GLU A 107 18.24 4.39 9.81
N ASP A 108 18.49 5.33 8.90
CA ASP A 108 17.50 5.72 7.89
C ASP A 108 17.15 4.53 6.98
N PHE A 109 18.17 3.74 6.59
CA PHE A 109 17.98 2.53 5.81
C PHE A 109 17.10 1.52 6.57
N ARG A 110 17.43 1.28 7.84
CA ARG A 110 16.67 0.37 8.71
C ARG A 110 15.22 0.79 8.84
N ILE A 111 14.96 2.06 9.16
CA ILE A 111 13.61 2.61 9.33
C ILE A 111 12.80 2.49 8.03
N ALA A 112 13.39 2.86 6.89
CA ALA A 112 12.70 2.81 5.61
C ALA A 112 12.31 1.39 5.23
N HIS A 113 13.20 0.40 5.44
CA HIS A 113 12.93 -1.01 5.10
C HIS A 113 11.97 -1.67 6.09
N ASP A 114 12.10 -1.40 7.37
CA ASP A 114 11.23 -1.92 8.41
C ASP A 114 9.77 -1.54 8.13
N ILE A 115 9.51 -0.24 7.94
CA ILE A 115 8.15 0.26 7.74
C ILE A 115 7.64 0.01 6.32
N SER A 116 8.48 0.15 5.28
CA SER A 116 7.98 0.20 3.90
C SER A 116 8.13 -1.12 3.14
N ALA A 117 8.82 -2.12 3.69
CA ALA A 117 9.03 -3.42 3.06
C ALA A 117 8.70 -4.58 4.01
N TYR A 118 9.38 -4.67 5.18
CA TYR A 118 9.20 -5.79 6.11
C TYR A 118 7.77 -5.86 6.66
N SER A 119 7.13 -4.73 6.90
CA SER A 119 5.75 -4.70 7.40
C SER A 119 4.76 -5.47 6.53
N LEU A 120 4.99 -5.59 5.20
CA LEU A 120 4.18 -6.45 4.35
C LEU A 120 4.30 -7.93 4.75
N ALA A 121 5.52 -8.40 4.98
CA ALA A 121 5.76 -9.78 5.40
C ALA A 121 5.14 -10.06 6.78
N ALA A 122 5.30 -9.14 7.74
CA ALA A 122 4.72 -9.25 9.08
C ALA A 122 3.18 -9.29 9.05
N LEU A 123 2.54 -8.46 8.22
CA LEU A 123 1.08 -8.50 8.00
C LEU A 123 0.64 -9.82 7.38
N CYS A 124 1.31 -10.29 6.33
CA CYS A 124 0.99 -11.55 5.66
C CYS A 124 1.14 -12.75 6.59
N GLN A 125 2.21 -12.79 7.40
CA GLN A 125 2.44 -13.84 8.39
C GLN A 125 1.28 -13.96 9.39
N SER A 126 0.83 -12.80 9.91
CA SER A 126 -0.26 -12.76 10.89
C SER A 126 -1.64 -12.99 10.25
N ALA A 127 -1.82 -12.64 8.99
CA ALA A 127 -3.08 -12.77 8.25
C ALA A 127 -3.32 -14.18 7.71
N ALA A 128 -2.28 -14.89 7.30
CA ALA A 128 -2.41 -16.18 6.62
C ALA A 128 -3.35 -17.17 7.35
N PRO A 129 -3.31 -17.31 8.70
CA PRO A 129 -4.20 -18.21 9.41
C PRO A 129 -5.70 -17.88 9.36
N ILE A 130 -6.05 -16.62 9.00
CA ILE A 130 -7.45 -16.16 8.92
C ILE A 130 -7.90 -15.85 7.50
N MET A 131 -7.01 -15.91 6.52
CA MET A 131 -7.36 -15.79 5.10
C MET A 131 -7.87 -17.12 4.51
N GLY A 132 -7.76 -18.22 5.26
CA GLY A 132 -8.41 -19.49 4.97
C GLY A 132 -8.01 -20.09 3.61
N GLU A 133 -9.02 -20.48 2.83
CA GLU A 133 -8.88 -21.16 1.55
C GLU A 133 -8.80 -20.17 0.36
N GLY A 134 -8.19 -19.04 0.55
CA GLY A 134 -7.99 -18.06 -0.51
C GLY A 134 -8.08 -16.62 -0.03
N GLY A 135 -7.54 -15.73 -0.82
CA GLY A 135 -7.54 -14.31 -0.53
C GLY A 135 -6.62 -13.53 -1.45
N SER A 136 -6.53 -12.23 -1.24
CA SER A 136 -5.67 -11.39 -2.06
C SER A 136 -5.02 -10.28 -1.24
N VAL A 137 -3.72 -10.09 -1.43
CA VAL A 137 -2.93 -9.01 -0.84
C VAL A 137 -2.42 -8.10 -1.95
N VAL A 138 -2.60 -6.80 -1.80
CA VAL A 138 -2.06 -5.81 -2.73
C VAL A 138 -1.24 -4.78 -1.97
N ALA A 139 0.03 -4.61 -2.36
CA ALA A 139 0.95 -3.62 -1.80
C ALA A 139 1.11 -2.42 -2.74
N MET A 140 1.24 -1.22 -2.19
CA MET A 140 1.51 0.00 -2.96
C MET A 140 3.01 0.19 -3.16
N SER A 141 3.46 0.16 -4.42
CA SER A 141 4.82 0.44 -4.85
C SER A 141 4.91 1.73 -5.67
N TYR A 142 6.10 2.01 -6.16
CA TYR A 142 6.40 3.16 -7.01
C TYR A 142 7.57 2.84 -7.94
N LEU A 143 7.62 3.49 -9.11
CA LEU A 143 8.65 3.32 -10.15
C LEU A 143 10.09 3.36 -9.59
N GLY A 144 10.32 4.10 -8.50
CA GLY A 144 11.61 4.15 -7.81
C GLY A 144 12.15 2.80 -7.33
N GLY A 145 11.31 1.75 -7.27
CA GLY A 145 11.76 0.38 -7.00
C GLY A 145 12.54 -0.28 -8.16
N THR A 146 12.38 0.22 -9.39
CA THR A 146 13.02 -0.32 -10.61
C THR A 146 13.90 0.68 -11.34
N ARG A 147 13.70 1.98 -11.12
CA ARG A 147 14.47 3.06 -11.75
C ARG A 147 14.87 4.10 -10.73
N VAL A 148 15.99 4.78 -10.97
CA VAL A 148 16.42 5.90 -10.11
C VAL A 148 15.47 7.08 -10.32
N VAL A 149 14.86 7.51 -9.22
CA VAL A 149 14.05 8.73 -9.16
C VAL A 149 14.77 9.72 -8.23
N PRO A 150 15.11 10.92 -8.70
CA PRO A 150 15.79 11.93 -7.87
C PRO A 150 15.04 12.19 -6.56
N ASN A 151 15.79 12.29 -5.45
CA ASN A 151 15.26 12.51 -4.09
C ASN A 151 14.34 11.40 -3.53
N TYR A 152 14.19 10.30 -4.24
CA TYR A 152 13.47 9.14 -3.69
C TYR A 152 14.39 8.22 -2.90
N ASN A 153 15.67 8.21 -3.24
CA ASN A 153 16.79 7.64 -2.48
C ASN A 153 16.47 6.29 -1.80
N VAL A 154 16.63 6.23 -0.47
CA VAL A 154 16.42 4.99 0.32
C VAL A 154 15.01 4.40 0.14
N MET A 155 14.00 5.22 -0.13
CA MET A 155 12.65 4.72 -0.39
C MET A 155 12.59 3.92 -1.70
N GLY A 156 13.36 4.27 -2.71
CA GLY A 156 13.48 3.47 -3.94
C GLY A 156 13.99 2.06 -3.65
N VAL A 157 15.04 1.96 -2.83
CA VAL A 157 15.60 0.66 -2.41
C VAL A 157 14.60 -0.12 -1.55
N ALA A 158 13.87 0.54 -0.65
CA ALA A 158 12.80 -0.09 0.13
C ALA A 158 11.66 -0.60 -0.77
N LYS A 159 11.30 0.13 -1.84
CA LYS A 159 10.28 -0.33 -2.80
C LYS A 159 10.76 -1.50 -3.65
N ALA A 160 12.04 -1.55 -4.02
CA ALA A 160 12.63 -2.74 -4.65
C ALA A 160 12.56 -3.97 -3.74
N SER A 161 12.87 -3.79 -2.44
CA SER A 161 12.73 -4.82 -1.42
C SER A 161 11.27 -5.27 -1.25
N LEU A 162 10.31 -4.33 -1.23
CA LEU A 162 8.88 -4.62 -1.18
C LEU A 162 8.43 -5.47 -2.38
N GLU A 163 8.82 -5.10 -3.60
CA GLU A 163 8.47 -5.85 -4.82
C GLU A 163 9.11 -7.24 -4.87
N ALA A 164 10.33 -7.38 -4.33
CA ALA A 164 10.93 -8.69 -4.13
C ALA A 164 10.12 -9.51 -3.13
N SER A 165 9.74 -8.93 -1.97
CA SER A 165 8.93 -9.58 -0.95
C SER A 165 7.58 -10.05 -1.49
N VAL A 166 6.93 -9.27 -2.39
CA VAL A 166 5.69 -9.67 -3.07
C VAL A 166 5.87 -11.00 -3.81
N ARG A 167 6.99 -11.21 -4.51
CA ARG A 167 7.25 -12.46 -5.24
C ARG A 167 7.45 -13.66 -4.32
N TYR A 168 8.22 -13.49 -3.24
CA TYR A 168 8.44 -14.55 -2.26
C TYR A 168 7.16 -14.89 -1.49
N LEU A 169 6.42 -13.88 -1.04
CA LEU A 169 5.12 -14.10 -0.39
C LEU A 169 4.09 -14.75 -1.33
N ALA A 170 4.10 -14.40 -2.62
CA ALA A 170 3.24 -15.06 -3.61
C ALA A 170 3.57 -16.55 -3.76
N ALA A 171 4.85 -16.93 -3.69
CA ALA A 171 5.27 -18.33 -3.73
C ALA A 171 4.87 -19.09 -2.46
N ASP A 172 5.07 -18.48 -1.28
CA ASP A 172 4.78 -19.13 0.01
C ASP A 172 3.28 -19.24 0.29
N MET A 173 2.49 -18.21 -0.08
CA MET A 173 1.06 -18.14 0.19
C MET A 173 0.19 -18.73 -0.92
N GLY A 174 0.77 -18.93 -2.12
CA GLY A 174 0.07 -19.52 -3.27
C GLY A 174 -0.54 -20.89 -3.01
N PRO A 175 0.15 -21.84 -2.35
CA PRO A 175 -0.42 -23.14 -1.95
C PRO A 175 -1.66 -23.03 -1.04
N MET A 176 -1.83 -21.91 -0.34
CA MET A 176 -3.02 -21.59 0.47
C MET A 176 -4.11 -20.87 -0.33
N GLY A 177 -3.96 -20.75 -1.66
CA GLY A 177 -4.89 -20.01 -2.51
C GLY A 177 -4.84 -18.48 -2.35
N ILE A 178 -3.83 -17.95 -1.65
CA ILE A 178 -3.69 -16.50 -1.40
C ILE A 178 -2.77 -15.89 -2.45
N ARG A 179 -3.26 -14.87 -3.15
CA ARG A 179 -2.50 -14.12 -4.16
C ARG A 179 -1.85 -12.89 -3.52
N VAL A 180 -0.61 -12.60 -3.88
CA VAL A 180 0.11 -11.42 -3.40
C VAL A 180 0.65 -10.65 -4.59
N ASN A 181 0.26 -9.39 -4.74
CA ASN A 181 0.65 -8.54 -5.86
C ASN A 181 0.99 -7.12 -5.38
N ALA A 182 1.54 -6.31 -6.26
CA ALA A 182 1.76 -4.89 -6.02
C ALA A 182 1.16 -4.03 -7.13
N ILE A 183 0.87 -2.78 -6.79
CA ILE A 183 0.57 -1.71 -7.75
C ILE A 183 1.65 -0.66 -7.64
N SER A 184 2.33 -0.38 -8.76
CA SER A 184 3.24 0.75 -8.90
C SER A 184 2.45 1.94 -9.45
N ALA A 185 2.05 2.84 -8.54
CA ALA A 185 1.26 4.01 -8.90
C ALA A 185 2.15 5.15 -9.43
N GLY A 186 1.63 5.99 -10.31
CA GLY A 186 2.25 7.26 -10.65
C GLY A 186 2.33 8.22 -9.46
N PRO A 187 2.97 9.40 -9.60
CA PRO A 187 3.14 10.35 -8.49
C PRO A 187 1.81 11.02 -8.13
N ILE A 188 1.22 10.58 -7.03
CA ILE A 188 -0.03 11.12 -6.47
C ILE A 188 0.31 12.03 -5.30
N LYS A 189 -0.31 13.21 -5.24
CA LYS A 189 -0.12 14.18 -4.17
C LYS A 189 -0.74 13.68 -2.86
N THR A 190 0.07 13.07 -2.02
CA THR A 190 -0.30 12.58 -0.69
C THR A 190 0.48 13.30 0.41
N LEU A 191 0.14 13.07 1.68
CA LEU A 191 0.92 13.58 2.80
C LEU A 191 2.37 13.04 2.77
N ALA A 192 2.55 11.76 2.48
CA ALA A 192 3.88 11.15 2.36
C ALA A 192 4.68 11.75 1.19
N ALA A 193 4.05 11.95 0.03
CA ALA A 193 4.67 12.54 -1.15
C ALA A 193 5.10 14.01 -0.92
N SER A 194 4.43 14.75 -0.03
CA SER A 194 4.80 16.13 0.30
C SER A 194 6.15 16.24 1.01
N GLY A 195 6.67 15.14 1.56
CA GLY A 195 8.02 15.07 2.15
C GLY A 195 9.15 14.94 1.11
N ILE A 196 8.83 14.64 -0.15
CA ILE A 196 9.83 14.46 -1.22
C ILE A 196 10.19 15.83 -1.81
N ALA A 197 11.48 16.18 -1.77
CA ALA A 197 11.95 17.44 -2.34
C ALA A 197 11.68 17.47 -3.86
N GLY A 198 11.07 18.58 -4.35
CA GLY A 198 10.80 18.75 -5.78
C GLY A 198 9.59 17.96 -6.32
N PHE A 199 8.72 17.41 -5.47
CA PHE A 199 7.57 16.58 -5.87
C PHE A 199 6.69 17.22 -6.97
N GLY A 200 6.41 18.52 -6.91
CA GLY A 200 5.62 19.22 -7.95
C GLY A 200 6.30 19.24 -9.32
N GLY A 201 7.64 19.26 -9.36
CA GLY A 201 8.44 19.09 -10.58
C GLY A 201 8.33 17.67 -11.13
N MET A 202 8.46 16.68 -10.26
CA MET A 202 8.29 15.26 -10.59
C MET A 202 6.90 14.99 -11.19
N GLN A 203 5.84 15.52 -10.61
CA GLN A 203 4.47 15.35 -11.09
C GLN A 203 4.27 16.00 -12.48
N ARG A 204 4.80 17.22 -12.70
CA ARG A 204 4.77 17.85 -14.03
C ARG A 204 5.56 17.06 -15.07
N HIS A 205 6.75 16.58 -14.72
CA HIS A 205 7.56 15.73 -15.60
C HIS A 205 6.80 14.47 -15.99
N HIS A 206 6.22 13.77 -15.02
CA HIS A 206 5.38 12.60 -15.25
C HIS A 206 4.24 12.90 -16.23
N ARG A 207 3.41 13.90 -15.95
CA ARG A 207 2.28 14.29 -16.81
C ARG A 207 2.72 14.63 -18.25
N ASN A 208 3.85 15.29 -18.39
CA ASN A 208 4.35 15.72 -19.72
C ASN A 208 4.95 14.55 -20.54
N ARG A 209 5.38 13.47 -19.88
CA ARG A 209 6.04 12.32 -20.52
C ARG A 209 5.14 11.10 -20.62
N ALA A 210 4.23 10.89 -19.66
CA ALA A 210 3.32 9.76 -19.71
C ALA A 210 2.49 9.76 -21.00
N PRO A 211 2.31 8.62 -21.69
CA PRO A 211 1.47 8.50 -22.89
C PRO A 211 0.08 9.10 -22.73
N LEU A 212 -0.57 8.91 -21.57
CA LEU A 212 -1.92 9.45 -21.33
C LEU A 212 -1.93 10.95 -20.98
N ARG A 213 -0.77 11.61 -20.86
CA ARG A 213 -0.63 13.07 -20.64
C ARG A 213 -1.45 13.64 -19.48
N LYS A 214 -1.65 12.86 -18.45
CA LYS A 214 -2.41 13.25 -17.26
C LYS A 214 -1.69 12.85 -15.96
N ASP A 215 -2.10 13.45 -14.86
CA ASP A 215 -1.69 12.99 -13.52
C ASP A 215 -2.41 11.67 -13.21
N THR A 216 -1.76 10.78 -12.48
CA THR A 216 -2.42 9.61 -11.87
C THR A 216 -3.22 10.08 -10.65
N ASP A 217 -4.41 9.55 -10.46
CA ASP A 217 -5.23 9.83 -9.29
C ASP A 217 -5.49 8.58 -8.43
N ALA A 218 -6.00 8.80 -7.22
CA ALA A 218 -6.25 7.73 -6.27
C ALA A 218 -7.43 6.83 -6.68
N ALA A 219 -8.35 7.31 -7.51
CA ALA A 219 -9.48 6.52 -8.01
C ALA A 219 -9.01 5.48 -9.03
N GLU A 220 -8.11 5.85 -9.94
CA GLU A 220 -7.50 4.91 -10.90
C GLU A 220 -6.74 3.79 -10.19
N VAL A 221 -6.00 4.14 -9.12
CA VAL A 221 -5.33 3.15 -8.27
C VAL A 221 -6.36 2.29 -7.54
N GLY A 222 -7.47 2.88 -7.11
CA GLY A 222 -8.60 2.19 -6.50
C GLY A 222 -9.22 1.15 -7.44
N ASP A 223 -9.47 1.51 -8.70
CA ASP A 223 -10.02 0.61 -9.72
C ASP A 223 -9.07 -0.57 -10.03
N ALA A 224 -7.78 -0.28 -10.18
CA ALA A 224 -6.77 -1.32 -10.38
C ALA A 224 -6.63 -2.24 -9.16
N THR A 225 -6.70 -1.68 -7.93
CA THR A 225 -6.67 -2.46 -6.70
C THR A 225 -7.92 -3.35 -6.59
N LEU A 226 -9.10 -2.81 -6.90
CA LEU A 226 -10.34 -3.58 -6.95
C LEU A 226 -10.21 -4.79 -7.90
N PHE A 227 -9.70 -4.58 -9.11
CA PHE A 227 -9.43 -5.66 -10.06
C PHE A 227 -8.49 -6.71 -9.47
N MET A 228 -7.33 -6.28 -8.93
CA MET A 228 -6.32 -7.18 -8.38
C MET A 228 -6.79 -7.97 -7.15
N LEU A 229 -7.71 -7.42 -6.37
CA LEU A 229 -8.33 -8.09 -5.21
C LEU A 229 -9.49 -9.02 -5.59
N SER A 230 -10.11 -8.80 -6.75
CA SER A 230 -11.29 -9.57 -7.19
C SER A 230 -10.92 -10.91 -7.84
N ASP A 231 -11.94 -11.74 -8.07
CA ASP A 231 -11.81 -13.02 -8.78
C ASP A 231 -11.43 -12.86 -10.26
N MET A 232 -11.58 -11.66 -10.83
CA MET A 232 -11.10 -11.38 -12.19
C MET A 232 -9.57 -11.52 -12.32
N ALA A 233 -8.84 -11.32 -11.22
CA ALA A 233 -7.39 -11.48 -11.14
C ALA A 233 -6.96 -12.85 -10.56
N ARG A 234 -7.82 -13.89 -10.54
CA ARG A 234 -7.55 -15.20 -9.92
C ARG A 234 -6.33 -15.94 -10.45
N GLY A 235 -5.89 -15.61 -11.66
CA GLY A 235 -4.67 -16.16 -12.28
C GLY A 235 -3.43 -15.27 -12.11
N ILE A 236 -3.48 -14.20 -11.28
CA ILE A 236 -2.41 -13.21 -11.17
C ILE A 236 -1.87 -13.21 -9.73
N THR A 237 -0.60 -13.59 -9.57
CA THR A 237 0.14 -13.48 -8.30
C THR A 237 1.62 -13.18 -8.57
N GLY A 238 2.30 -12.52 -7.64
CA GLY A 238 3.71 -12.14 -7.73
C GLY A 238 3.98 -10.98 -8.72
N GLN A 239 2.95 -10.28 -9.20
CA GLN A 239 3.08 -9.26 -10.22
C GLN A 239 3.08 -7.84 -9.65
N VAL A 240 3.71 -6.93 -10.40
CA VAL A 240 3.64 -5.48 -10.17
C VAL A 240 2.88 -4.86 -11.34
N LEU A 241 1.69 -4.36 -11.07
CA LEU A 241 0.87 -3.66 -12.07
C LEU A 241 1.16 -2.16 -12.03
N TYR A 242 1.54 -1.59 -13.16
CA TYR A 242 1.77 -0.15 -13.28
C TYR A 242 0.46 0.59 -13.54
N VAL A 243 0.19 1.61 -12.71
CA VAL A 243 -0.95 2.53 -12.85
C VAL A 243 -0.36 3.94 -12.83
N ASP A 244 0.22 4.35 -13.96
CA ASP A 244 1.05 5.54 -14.09
C ASP A 244 0.86 6.28 -15.43
N GLY A 245 -0.25 6.04 -16.12
CA GLY A 245 -0.52 6.62 -17.42
C GLY A 245 0.46 6.17 -18.52
N GLY A 246 1.21 5.09 -18.30
CA GLY A 246 2.22 4.56 -19.20
C GLY A 246 3.61 5.21 -19.04
N PHE A 247 3.83 6.01 -18.01
CA PHE A 247 5.13 6.67 -17.79
C PHE A 247 6.30 5.68 -17.72
N SER A 248 6.12 4.54 -17.06
CA SER A 248 7.16 3.53 -16.86
C SER A 248 7.73 2.91 -18.14
N ILE A 249 6.97 2.92 -19.25
CA ILE A 249 7.42 2.34 -20.52
C ILE A 249 8.21 3.34 -21.38
N MET A 250 8.23 4.62 -20.99
CA MET A 250 8.93 5.65 -21.75
C MET A 250 10.44 5.58 -21.48
N GLY A 251 11.22 5.63 -22.55
CA GLY A 251 12.63 5.97 -22.50
C GLY A 251 12.84 7.44 -22.13
N ASP A 252 14.07 7.91 -22.04
CA ASP A 252 14.42 9.32 -21.76
C ASP A 252 14.08 10.26 -22.92
#